data_1f93efb24ad2c4ac3afb43019c20ac3d
#
_entry.id   1f93efb24ad2c4ac3afb43019c20ac3d
#
_cell.length_a   1.000
_cell.length_b   1.000
_cell.length_c   1.000
_cell.angle_alpha   90.00
_cell.angle_beta   90.00
_cell.angle_gamma   90.00
#
_symmetry.space_group_name_H-M   'P 1'
#
loop_
_entity.id
_entity.type
_entity.pdbx_description
1 polymer ?
#
loop_
_entity_poly.entity_id
_entity_poly.type
_entity_poly.pdbx_seq_one_letter_code
_entity_poly.pdbx_strand_id
1 'polypeptide(L)'
;MFRADRRSAVVAACLLALACAGQPHGAATRVIIPRGASFAQAADSLARTGLVGSPRMFRLYGRLTGGDRNIKPGTYLLKHGTPWKDIVSALNGGHGLVNTITIPEGYSLSQITPLLARTLKVPADSVEAAVRDTALLARLDIPNKTVEGYVFPDTYAFPLGTTARQATREMVYAFERRWRPDWDSSLVELKINRNDLVTMASIVEREARLPEERPVIAAVYYNRLRRGMLLQADPTIQYALGHHVGRVLYKDLAIESPYNTYIHKGLPPGPVASPGVASLAAAANPANVPYLYFVASKDGHHEFRMTLDEHTTAVRQIRATMPVKKPAPRMLAMASTPGRSEASRPTRISSRAPSKTAVKTASKSISKPAKSTPNKSGSHTSSTKKRASSRTTVTSR
;
A
#
# COMPACT_ATOMS: atom_id res chain seq x y z
N MET A 1 -58.65 43.86 -5.53
CA MET A 1 -57.63 44.32 -4.57
C MET A 1 -57.25 43.12 -3.71
N PHE A 2 -56.24 42.33 -4.13
CA PHE A 2 -55.81 41.10 -3.45
C PHE A 2 -54.96 41.47 -2.25
N ARG A 3 -55.43 41.19 -1.02
CA ARG A 3 -54.63 41.20 0.19
C ARG A 3 -53.71 39.98 0.18
N ALA A 4 -52.48 40.16 -0.19
CA ALA A 4 -51.45 39.16 0.01
C ALA A 4 -51.31 38.90 1.52
N ASP A 5 -51.57 37.65 1.90
CA ASP A 5 -51.52 37.20 3.28
C ASP A 5 -50.06 37.35 3.77
N ARG A 6 -49.87 38.08 4.88
CA ARG A 6 -48.54 38.34 5.49
C ARG A 6 -47.75 37.04 5.73
N ARG A 7 -48.47 35.94 5.96
CA ARG A 7 -47.84 34.62 6.14
C ARG A 7 -47.19 34.08 4.84
N SER A 8 -47.85 34.31 3.71
CA SER A 8 -47.29 33.92 2.38
C SER A 8 -46.07 34.76 2.01
N ALA A 9 -46.05 36.04 2.35
CA ALA A 9 -44.90 36.94 2.11
C ALA A 9 -43.67 36.58 2.99
N VAL A 10 -43.88 36.19 4.25
CA VAL A 10 -42.81 35.74 5.16
C VAL A 10 -42.24 34.40 4.70
N VAL A 11 -43.08 33.46 4.26
CA VAL A 11 -42.62 32.16 3.70
C VAL A 11 -41.84 32.38 2.42
N ALA A 12 -42.30 33.28 1.52
CA ALA A 12 -41.57 33.62 0.28
C ALA A 12 -40.23 34.32 0.56
N ALA A 13 -40.18 35.23 1.54
CA ALA A 13 -38.94 35.90 1.98
C ALA A 13 -37.94 34.93 2.63
N CYS A 14 -38.42 33.98 3.45
CA CYS A 14 -37.56 32.92 3.99
C CYS A 14 -37.04 31.94 2.89
N LEU A 15 -37.83 31.65 1.87
CA LEU A 15 -37.41 30.82 0.73
C LEU A 15 -36.42 31.56 -0.16
N LEU A 16 -36.53 32.89 -0.34
CA LEU A 16 -35.57 33.70 -1.08
C LEU A 16 -34.27 33.94 -0.28
N ALA A 17 -34.30 34.06 1.02
CA ALA A 17 -33.09 34.13 1.86
C ALA A 17 -32.30 32.82 1.89
N LEU A 18 -32.98 31.67 1.72
CA LEU A 18 -32.36 30.36 1.56
C LEU A 18 -31.76 30.12 0.13
N ALA A 19 -32.18 30.90 -0.86
CA ALA A 19 -31.65 30.86 -2.23
C ALA A 19 -30.30 31.60 -2.40
N CYS A 20 -29.90 32.42 -1.43
CA CYS A 20 -28.57 33.05 -1.38
C CYS A 20 -27.51 32.13 -0.76
N ALA A 21 -27.55 30.83 -1.07
CA ALA A 21 -26.43 29.96 -0.80
C ALA A 21 -25.27 30.38 -1.69
N GLY A 22 -24.15 30.77 -1.10
CA GLY A 22 -22.94 31.14 -1.83
C GLY A 22 -22.49 30.01 -2.78
N GLN A 23 -21.69 30.38 -3.76
CA GLN A 23 -21.06 29.39 -4.64
C GLN A 23 -20.21 28.43 -3.80
N PRO A 24 -20.21 27.10 -4.11
CA PRO A 24 -19.33 26.16 -3.43
C PRO A 24 -17.88 26.60 -3.54
N HIS A 25 -17.19 26.79 -2.42
CA HIS A 25 -15.84 27.34 -2.35
C HIS A 25 -14.93 26.50 -1.43
N GLY A 26 -13.62 26.71 -1.59
CA GLY A 26 -12.61 26.06 -0.78
C GLY A 26 -12.39 24.58 -1.10
N ALA A 27 -11.55 23.96 -0.29
CA ALA A 27 -11.31 22.52 -0.35
C ALA A 27 -12.57 21.74 0.08
N ALA A 28 -12.76 20.54 -0.49
CA ALA A 28 -13.87 19.69 -0.09
C ALA A 28 -13.62 19.15 1.33
N THR A 29 -14.64 19.32 2.20
CA THR A 29 -14.63 18.86 3.58
C THR A 29 -15.21 17.46 3.66
N ARG A 30 -14.53 16.58 4.40
CA ARG A 30 -14.96 15.21 4.63
C ARG A 30 -15.97 15.18 5.77
N VAL A 31 -17.17 14.62 5.50
CA VAL A 31 -18.20 14.35 6.51
C VAL A 31 -18.58 12.87 6.49
N ILE A 32 -18.75 12.28 7.67
CA ILE A 32 -19.14 10.88 7.84
C ILE A 32 -20.57 10.80 8.32
N ILE A 33 -21.41 10.09 7.57
CA ILE A 33 -22.77 9.74 7.95
C ILE A 33 -22.78 8.27 8.35
N PRO A 34 -22.98 7.94 9.65
CA PRO A 34 -22.98 6.58 10.14
C PRO A 34 -24.09 5.72 9.49
N ARG A 35 -23.89 4.40 9.47
CA ARG A 35 -24.96 3.47 9.07
C ARG A 35 -26.14 3.57 10.05
N GLY A 36 -27.36 3.65 9.52
CA GLY A 36 -28.57 3.81 10.32
C GLY A 36 -28.78 5.21 10.91
N ALA A 37 -27.96 6.19 10.54
CA ALA A 37 -28.14 7.57 11.00
C ALA A 37 -29.46 8.13 10.49
N SER A 38 -30.22 8.78 11.38
CA SER A 38 -31.36 9.60 11.03
C SER A 38 -30.93 10.90 10.32
N PHE A 39 -31.87 11.57 9.63
CA PHE A 39 -31.57 12.88 9.02
C PHE A 39 -31.14 13.92 10.07
N ALA A 40 -31.63 13.83 11.31
CA ALA A 40 -31.20 14.67 12.39
C ALA A 40 -29.70 14.47 12.71
N GLN A 41 -29.25 13.22 12.81
CA GLN A 41 -27.85 12.90 13.05
C GLN A 41 -26.94 13.30 11.87
N ALA A 42 -27.45 13.15 10.63
CA ALA A 42 -26.75 13.63 9.44
C ALA A 42 -26.59 15.16 9.46
N ALA A 43 -27.67 15.90 9.82
CA ALA A 43 -27.61 17.35 9.97
C ALA A 43 -26.59 17.79 11.02
N ASP A 44 -26.52 17.08 12.16
CA ASP A 44 -25.56 17.36 13.22
C ASP A 44 -24.11 17.06 12.77
N SER A 45 -23.91 16.01 11.97
CA SER A 45 -22.59 15.70 11.38
C SER A 45 -22.14 16.79 10.39
N LEU A 46 -23.05 17.28 9.55
CA LEU A 46 -22.80 18.38 8.62
C LEU A 46 -22.50 19.69 9.35
N ALA A 47 -23.20 19.96 10.47
CA ALA A 47 -22.97 21.15 11.28
C ALA A 47 -21.59 21.13 11.97
N ARG A 48 -21.19 19.96 12.51
CA ARG A 48 -19.84 19.82 13.12
C ARG A 48 -18.71 20.10 12.15
N THR A 49 -18.91 19.86 10.87
CA THR A 49 -17.93 20.13 9.82
C THR A 49 -18.10 21.51 9.18
N GLY A 50 -19.02 22.33 9.67
CA GLY A 50 -19.28 23.68 9.15
C GLY A 50 -19.97 23.74 7.79
N LEU A 51 -20.40 22.59 7.22
CA LEU A 51 -21.12 22.53 5.95
C LEU A 51 -22.55 23.07 6.05
N VAL A 52 -23.14 23.00 7.24
CA VAL A 52 -24.46 23.52 7.55
C VAL A 52 -24.38 24.40 8.79
N GLY A 53 -24.72 25.70 8.67
CA GLY A 53 -24.63 26.65 9.76
C GLY A 53 -25.70 26.44 10.86
N SER A 54 -26.91 25.94 10.50
CA SER A 54 -27.99 25.66 11.44
C SER A 54 -28.58 24.27 11.19
N PRO A 55 -28.25 23.29 12.04
CA PRO A 55 -28.80 21.93 11.88
C PRO A 55 -30.34 21.89 12.12
N ARG A 56 -30.88 22.80 12.93
CA ARG A 56 -32.34 22.89 13.15
C ARG A 56 -33.09 23.32 11.89
N MET A 57 -32.59 24.36 11.22
CA MET A 57 -33.18 24.85 9.96
C MET A 57 -32.97 23.86 8.81
N PHE A 58 -31.83 23.20 8.72
CA PHE A 58 -31.56 22.16 7.73
C PHE A 58 -32.49 20.95 7.89
N ARG A 59 -32.79 20.56 9.15
CA ARG A 59 -33.79 19.51 9.42
C ARG A 59 -35.20 19.91 8.98
N LEU A 60 -35.60 21.17 9.25
CA LEU A 60 -36.88 21.69 8.81
C LEU A 60 -36.98 21.69 7.28
N TYR A 61 -35.91 22.16 6.60
CA TYR A 61 -35.81 22.14 5.14
C TYR A 61 -35.97 20.73 4.58
N GLY A 62 -35.26 19.75 5.13
CA GLY A 62 -35.33 18.36 4.68
C GLY A 62 -36.74 17.76 4.82
N ARG A 63 -37.46 18.07 5.91
CA ARG A 63 -38.87 17.65 6.11
C ARG A 63 -39.81 18.29 5.10
N LEU A 64 -39.68 19.59 4.87
CA LEU A 64 -40.55 20.32 3.93
C LEU A 64 -40.35 19.89 2.48
N THR A 65 -39.12 19.51 2.09
CA THR A 65 -38.78 19.06 0.75
C THR A 65 -38.92 17.54 0.59
N GLY A 66 -39.27 16.79 1.64
CA GLY A 66 -39.32 15.31 1.62
C GLY A 66 -37.94 14.66 1.48
N GLY A 67 -36.87 15.45 1.65
CA GLY A 67 -35.49 15.00 1.50
C GLY A 67 -34.89 14.33 2.74
N ASP A 68 -35.65 14.20 3.82
CA ASP A 68 -35.26 13.54 5.06
C ASP A 68 -35.37 12.00 5.00
N ARG A 69 -35.79 11.47 3.85
CA ARG A 69 -35.95 10.03 3.58
C ARG A 69 -34.80 9.51 2.72
N ASN A 70 -34.47 8.24 2.88
CA ASN A 70 -33.48 7.52 2.03
C ASN A 70 -32.03 8.03 2.10
N ILE A 71 -31.58 8.49 3.25
CA ILE A 71 -30.19 8.93 3.45
C ILE A 71 -29.25 7.75 3.30
N LYS A 72 -28.29 7.87 2.40
CA LYS A 72 -27.25 6.89 2.21
C LYS A 72 -26.11 7.12 3.22
N PRO A 73 -25.76 6.11 4.05
CA PRO A 73 -24.62 6.23 4.95
C PRO A 73 -23.31 6.15 4.18
N GLY A 74 -22.28 6.78 4.71
CA GLY A 74 -20.92 6.73 4.14
C GLY A 74 -20.14 8.01 4.35
N THR A 75 -18.99 8.09 3.72
CA THR A 75 -18.13 9.28 3.73
C THR A 75 -18.42 10.14 2.50
N TYR A 76 -18.72 11.42 2.73
CA TYR A 76 -18.99 12.41 1.71
C TYR A 76 -17.87 13.44 1.64
N LEU A 77 -17.56 13.92 0.43
CA LEU A 77 -16.75 15.10 0.19
C LEU A 77 -17.66 16.21 -0.34
N LEU A 78 -17.87 17.24 0.46
CA LEU A 78 -18.73 18.39 0.15
C LEU A 78 -17.95 19.69 0.38
N LYS A 79 -18.17 20.69 -0.47
CA LYS A 79 -17.54 22.01 -0.31
C LYS A 79 -18.40 22.90 0.59
N HIS A 80 -17.76 23.83 1.30
CA HIS A 80 -18.45 24.89 2.01
C HIS A 80 -19.25 25.75 1.02
N GLY A 81 -20.39 26.26 1.45
CA GLY A 81 -21.28 27.01 0.56
C GLY A 81 -22.11 26.16 -0.41
N THR A 82 -22.00 24.81 -0.36
CA THR A 82 -22.88 23.94 -1.16
C THR A 82 -24.34 24.19 -0.75
N PRO A 83 -25.25 24.50 -1.71
CA PRO A 83 -26.67 24.71 -1.44
C PRO A 83 -27.31 23.52 -0.72
N TRP A 84 -28.21 23.77 0.20
CA TRP A 84 -28.89 22.71 0.98
C TRP A 84 -29.64 21.70 0.09
N LYS A 85 -30.19 22.17 -1.04
CA LYS A 85 -30.79 21.30 -2.05
C LYS A 85 -29.79 20.25 -2.55
N ASP A 86 -28.57 20.68 -2.86
CA ASP A 86 -27.53 19.80 -3.40
C ASP A 86 -26.96 18.88 -2.32
N ILE A 87 -26.85 19.35 -1.05
CA ILE A 87 -26.50 18.51 0.08
C ILE A 87 -27.53 17.40 0.30
N VAL A 88 -28.83 17.74 0.30
CA VAL A 88 -29.92 16.75 0.43
C VAL A 88 -29.93 15.78 -0.75
N SER A 89 -29.77 16.28 -1.97
CA SER A 89 -29.66 15.45 -3.17
C SER A 89 -28.47 14.51 -3.09
N ALA A 90 -27.34 15.00 -2.61
CA ALA A 90 -26.12 14.19 -2.40
C ALA A 90 -26.37 13.07 -1.37
N LEU A 91 -26.99 13.38 -0.22
CA LEU A 91 -27.30 12.39 0.80
C LEU A 91 -28.25 11.30 0.30
N ASN A 92 -29.29 11.66 -0.46
CA ASN A 92 -30.29 10.73 -0.97
C ASN A 92 -29.81 9.96 -2.21
N GLY A 93 -29.09 10.64 -3.11
CA GLY A 93 -28.52 10.07 -4.33
C GLY A 93 -27.21 9.30 -4.11
N GLY A 94 -26.48 9.64 -3.03
CA GLY A 94 -25.12 9.16 -2.80
C GLY A 94 -24.06 9.90 -3.63
N HIS A 95 -24.40 11.07 -4.18
CA HIS A 95 -23.43 11.91 -4.89
C HIS A 95 -22.41 12.48 -3.90
N GLY A 96 -21.13 12.41 -4.26
CA GLY A 96 -20.04 12.81 -3.34
C GLY A 96 -19.66 11.76 -2.30
N LEU A 97 -20.28 10.56 -2.33
CA LEU A 97 -19.79 9.41 -1.58
C LEU A 97 -18.41 8.98 -2.08
N VAL A 98 -17.53 8.70 -1.14
CA VAL A 98 -16.17 8.27 -1.42
C VAL A 98 -15.82 6.99 -0.66
N ASN A 99 -14.97 6.19 -1.27
CA ASN A 99 -14.24 5.13 -0.60
C ASN A 99 -12.96 5.72 -0.01
N THR A 100 -12.78 5.62 1.29
CA THR A 100 -11.57 6.10 1.95
C THR A 100 -10.61 4.94 2.20
N ILE A 101 -9.35 5.13 1.84
CA ILE A 101 -8.26 4.19 2.06
C ILE A 101 -7.05 4.93 2.64
N THR A 102 -6.46 4.39 3.68
CA THR A 102 -5.18 4.85 4.22
C THR A 102 -4.10 3.86 3.83
N ILE A 103 -3.06 4.37 3.17
CA ILE A 103 -1.83 3.63 2.87
C ILE A 103 -0.77 4.08 3.87
N PRO A 104 -0.40 3.23 4.84
CA PRO A 104 0.66 3.55 5.78
C PRO A 104 2.03 3.61 5.10
N GLU A 105 2.96 4.38 5.68
CA GLU A 105 4.37 4.33 5.32
C GLU A 105 4.91 2.91 5.50
N GLY A 106 5.85 2.51 4.65
CA GLY A 106 6.48 1.20 4.68
C GLY A 106 5.63 0.03 4.15
N TYR A 107 4.42 0.28 3.60
CA TYR A 107 3.65 -0.77 2.93
C TYR A 107 4.23 -1.07 1.55
N SER A 108 4.28 -2.36 1.19
CA SER A 108 4.60 -2.82 -0.16
C SER A 108 3.33 -3.01 -0.99
N LEU A 109 3.46 -3.14 -2.31
CA LEU A 109 2.32 -3.42 -3.19
C LEU A 109 1.60 -4.70 -2.81
N SER A 110 2.29 -5.72 -2.28
CA SER A 110 1.64 -6.95 -1.79
C SER A 110 0.62 -6.68 -0.67
N GLN A 111 0.80 -5.62 0.11
CA GLN A 111 -0.12 -5.18 1.15
C GLN A 111 -1.15 -4.17 0.61
N ILE A 112 -0.73 -3.29 -0.31
CA ILE A 112 -1.58 -2.22 -0.87
C ILE A 112 -2.62 -2.78 -1.84
N THR A 113 -2.24 -3.69 -2.74
CA THR A 113 -3.13 -4.25 -3.79
C THR A 113 -4.41 -4.88 -3.21
N PRO A 114 -4.36 -5.80 -2.22
CA PRO A 114 -5.57 -6.37 -1.66
C PRO A 114 -6.40 -5.35 -0.86
N LEU A 115 -5.74 -4.36 -0.23
CA LEU A 115 -6.42 -3.30 0.49
C LEU A 115 -7.20 -2.40 -0.49
N LEU A 116 -6.57 -2.01 -1.61
CA LEU A 116 -7.18 -1.18 -2.65
C LEU A 116 -8.34 -1.90 -3.33
N ALA A 117 -8.17 -3.19 -3.70
CA ALA A 117 -9.22 -4.00 -4.31
C ALA A 117 -10.48 -4.07 -3.43
N ARG A 118 -10.32 -4.33 -2.13
CA ARG A 118 -11.42 -4.36 -1.16
C ARG A 118 -12.09 -3.00 -1.01
N THR A 119 -11.30 -1.92 -0.92
CA THR A 119 -11.83 -0.57 -0.71
C THR A 119 -12.61 -0.08 -1.91
N LEU A 120 -12.11 -0.27 -3.12
CA LEU A 120 -12.78 0.13 -4.36
C LEU A 120 -13.87 -0.84 -4.79
N LYS A 121 -13.90 -2.06 -4.22
CA LYS A 121 -14.80 -3.17 -4.61
C LYS A 121 -14.60 -3.59 -6.08
N VAL A 122 -13.35 -3.69 -6.49
CA VAL A 122 -12.94 -4.13 -7.84
C VAL A 122 -12.19 -5.47 -7.76
N PRO A 123 -12.11 -6.24 -8.85
CA PRO A 123 -11.31 -7.46 -8.91
C PRO A 123 -9.83 -7.18 -8.59
N ALA A 124 -9.16 -8.10 -7.88
CA ALA A 124 -7.75 -7.98 -7.56
C ALA A 124 -6.88 -7.85 -8.81
N ASP A 125 -7.19 -8.62 -9.86
CA ASP A 125 -6.47 -8.60 -11.14
C ASP A 125 -6.48 -7.21 -11.80
N SER A 126 -7.56 -6.43 -11.61
CA SER A 126 -7.62 -5.06 -12.13
C SER A 126 -6.65 -4.12 -11.41
N VAL A 127 -6.38 -4.36 -10.12
CA VAL A 127 -5.39 -3.61 -9.35
C VAL A 127 -3.98 -4.07 -9.73
N GLU A 128 -3.76 -5.39 -9.88
CA GLU A 128 -2.49 -5.94 -10.36
C GLU A 128 -2.12 -5.38 -11.75
N ALA A 129 -3.09 -5.29 -12.66
CA ALA A 129 -2.88 -4.65 -13.95
C ALA A 129 -2.58 -3.15 -13.84
N ALA A 130 -3.24 -2.45 -12.91
CA ALA A 130 -3.05 -1.02 -12.72
C ALA A 130 -1.67 -0.66 -12.15
N VAL A 131 -1.14 -1.47 -11.22
CA VAL A 131 0.21 -1.26 -10.65
C VAL A 131 1.33 -1.62 -11.63
N ARG A 132 1.00 -2.30 -12.74
CA ARG A 132 1.91 -2.67 -13.85
C ARG A 132 1.65 -1.88 -15.13
N ASP A 133 0.89 -0.79 -15.06
CA ASP A 133 0.55 0.02 -16.24
C ASP A 133 1.81 0.61 -16.87
N THR A 134 2.24 0.01 -17.98
CA THR A 134 3.48 0.40 -18.70
C THR A 134 3.47 1.85 -19.18
N ALA A 135 2.30 2.37 -19.54
CA ALA A 135 2.15 3.78 -19.94
C ALA A 135 2.38 4.74 -18.75
N LEU A 136 1.92 4.34 -17.55
CA LEU A 136 2.18 5.11 -16.32
C LEU A 136 3.66 5.04 -15.94
N LEU A 137 4.27 3.84 -15.99
CA LEU A 137 5.69 3.65 -15.69
C LEU A 137 6.58 4.46 -16.63
N ALA A 138 6.34 4.39 -17.94
CA ALA A 138 7.10 5.15 -18.94
C ALA A 138 6.95 6.64 -18.78
N ARG A 139 5.73 7.14 -18.48
CA ARG A 139 5.46 8.56 -18.29
C ARG A 139 6.24 9.18 -17.12
N LEU A 140 6.52 8.38 -16.09
CA LEU A 140 7.15 8.83 -14.85
C LEU A 140 8.59 8.36 -14.72
N ASP A 141 9.13 7.81 -15.81
CA ASP A 141 10.50 7.27 -15.87
C ASP A 141 10.80 6.28 -14.73
N ILE A 142 9.81 5.43 -14.44
CA ILE A 142 9.95 4.35 -13.45
C ILE A 142 10.51 3.13 -14.17
N PRO A 143 11.77 2.71 -13.88
CA PRO A 143 12.43 1.65 -14.63
C PRO A 143 11.93 0.25 -14.24
N ASN A 144 11.15 0.14 -13.17
CA ASN A 144 10.66 -1.11 -12.61
C ASN A 144 9.43 -1.64 -13.37
N LYS A 145 9.11 -2.93 -13.16
CA LYS A 145 7.91 -3.56 -13.74
C LYS A 145 6.61 -3.16 -13.03
N THR A 146 6.69 -2.45 -11.94
CA THR A 146 5.55 -2.01 -11.12
C THR A 146 5.82 -0.64 -10.51
N VAL A 147 4.79 -0.02 -9.98
CA VAL A 147 4.89 1.24 -9.22
C VAL A 147 5.33 1.03 -7.75
N GLU A 148 6.01 -0.08 -7.42
CA GLU A 148 6.53 -0.31 -6.06
C GLU A 148 7.42 0.86 -5.62
N GLY A 149 7.18 1.38 -4.41
CA GLY A 149 7.88 2.54 -3.87
C GLY A 149 7.33 3.90 -4.33
N TYR A 150 6.52 3.94 -5.38
CA TYR A 150 5.96 5.16 -5.95
C TYR A 150 4.48 5.39 -5.63
N VAL A 151 3.84 4.49 -4.89
CA VAL A 151 2.53 4.72 -4.29
C VAL A 151 2.74 5.51 -3.00
N PHE A 152 2.35 6.79 -2.99
CA PHE A 152 2.62 7.64 -1.83
C PHE A 152 1.76 7.26 -0.62
N PRO A 153 2.35 7.13 0.58
CA PRO A 153 1.60 6.88 1.82
C PRO A 153 0.76 8.11 2.19
N ASP A 154 -0.57 7.94 2.17
CA ASP A 154 -1.53 9.01 2.53
C ASP A 154 -2.92 8.39 2.77
N THR A 155 -3.87 9.22 3.19
CA THR A 155 -5.29 8.86 3.23
C THR A 155 -6.01 9.43 2.01
N TYR A 156 -6.43 8.54 1.12
CA TYR A 156 -7.12 8.88 -0.12
C TYR A 156 -8.63 8.73 0.03
N ALA A 157 -9.35 9.59 -0.67
CA ALA A 157 -10.81 9.55 -0.75
C ALA A 157 -11.21 9.46 -2.24
N PHE A 158 -11.56 8.27 -2.68
CA PHE A 158 -11.93 8.00 -4.06
C PHE A 158 -13.44 8.04 -4.24
N PRO A 159 -13.99 8.79 -5.22
CA PRO A 159 -15.40 8.72 -5.60
C PRO A 159 -15.86 7.30 -5.85
N LEU A 160 -17.13 7.00 -5.60
CA LEU A 160 -17.71 5.69 -5.96
C LEU A 160 -17.56 5.45 -7.47
N GLY A 161 -17.18 4.23 -7.83
CA GLY A 161 -16.94 3.88 -9.22
C GLY A 161 -15.53 4.23 -9.73
N THR A 162 -14.65 4.77 -8.89
CA THR A 162 -13.23 4.96 -9.26
C THR A 162 -12.62 3.61 -9.63
N THR A 163 -12.00 3.54 -10.80
CA THR A 163 -11.32 2.33 -11.28
C THR A 163 -9.97 2.15 -10.60
N ALA A 164 -9.45 0.93 -10.59
CA ALA A 164 -8.12 0.62 -10.06
C ALA A 164 -7.02 1.49 -10.72
N ARG A 165 -7.09 1.66 -12.05
CA ARG A 165 -6.15 2.51 -12.80
C ARG A 165 -6.19 3.97 -12.36
N GLN A 166 -7.38 4.54 -12.17
CA GLN A 166 -7.51 5.93 -11.69
C GLN A 166 -6.95 6.11 -10.28
N ALA A 167 -7.26 5.17 -9.38
CA ALA A 167 -6.76 5.21 -8.00
C ALA A 167 -5.23 5.07 -7.95
N THR A 168 -4.66 4.10 -8.68
CA THR A 168 -3.21 3.91 -8.75
C THR A 168 -2.51 5.15 -9.29
N ARG A 169 -3.03 5.75 -10.38
CA ARG A 169 -2.48 6.99 -10.95
C ARG A 169 -2.51 8.14 -9.96
N GLU A 170 -3.60 8.31 -9.22
CA GLU A 170 -3.71 9.38 -8.22
C GLU A 170 -2.70 9.19 -7.09
N MET A 171 -2.51 7.96 -6.61
CA MET A 171 -1.53 7.65 -5.55
C MET A 171 -0.09 7.88 -6.03
N VAL A 172 0.22 7.55 -7.29
CA VAL A 172 1.54 7.80 -7.88
C VAL A 172 1.75 9.30 -8.16
N TYR A 173 0.73 10.02 -8.63
CA TYR A 173 0.82 11.48 -8.77
C TYR A 173 0.92 12.20 -7.42
N ALA A 174 0.39 11.61 -6.34
CA ALA A 174 0.63 12.12 -5.00
C ALA A 174 2.12 12.04 -4.64
N PHE A 175 2.81 10.97 -5.03
CA PHE A 175 4.26 10.86 -4.89
C PHE A 175 4.98 11.96 -5.68
N GLU A 176 4.61 12.20 -6.95
CA GLU A 176 5.18 13.26 -7.77
C GLU A 176 5.03 14.65 -7.13
N ARG A 177 3.85 14.94 -6.59
CA ARG A 177 3.59 16.22 -5.90
C ARG A 177 4.39 16.39 -4.60
N ARG A 178 4.90 15.30 -4.00
CA ARG A 178 5.72 15.33 -2.80
C ARG A 178 7.22 15.31 -3.09
N TRP A 179 7.59 15.01 -4.35
CA TRP A 179 8.98 15.11 -4.77
C TRP A 179 9.45 16.55 -4.68
N ARG A 180 10.63 16.76 -4.11
CA ARG A 180 11.19 18.09 -3.88
C ARG A 180 12.29 18.36 -4.89
N PRO A 181 12.34 19.58 -5.49
CA PRO A 181 13.37 19.94 -6.47
C PRO A 181 14.80 19.87 -5.91
N ASP A 182 14.99 20.12 -4.61
CA ASP A 182 16.31 20.03 -3.98
C ASP A 182 16.86 18.60 -3.96
N TRP A 183 16.00 17.59 -4.03
CA TRP A 183 16.43 16.18 -4.13
C TRP A 183 17.06 15.86 -5.48
N ASP A 184 16.72 16.59 -6.56
CA ASP A 184 17.36 16.40 -7.86
C ASP A 184 18.84 16.82 -7.80
N SER A 185 19.18 17.85 -7.02
CA SER A 185 20.57 18.24 -6.74
C SER A 185 21.30 17.13 -5.95
N SER A 186 20.63 16.54 -4.98
CA SER A 186 21.17 15.41 -4.19
C SER A 186 21.47 14.18 -5.05
N LEU A 187 20.67 13.90 -6.09
CA LEU A 187 20.96 12.81 -7.04
C LEU A 187 22.32 12.98 -7.70
N VAL A 188 22.63 14.21 -8.13
CA VAL A 188 23.93 14.54 -8.76
C VAL A 188 25.08 14.39 -7.77
N GLU A 189 24.94 14.91 -6.55
CA GLU A 189 25.96 14.85 -5.51
C GLU A 189 26.26 13.40 -5.07
N LEU A 190 25.21 12.61 -4.89
CA LEU A 190 25.30 11.20 -4.50
C LEU A 190 25.67 10.28 -5.67
N LYS A 191 25.62 10.77 -6.92
CA LYS A 191 25.86 10.01 -8.16
C LYS A 191 24.93 8.81 -8.30
N ILE A 192 23.64 9.02 -8.04
CA ILE A 192 22.57 8.03 -8.13
C ILE A 192 21.44 8.56 -9.00
N ASN A 193 20.57 7.68 -9.46
CA ASN A 193 19.33 8.05 -10.12
C ASN A 193 18.15 8.13 -9.15
N ARG A 194 16.99 8.58 -9.62
CA ARG A 194 15.78 8.72 -8.82
C ARG A 194 15.31 7.38 -8.23
N ASN A 195 15.38 6.30 -9.03
CA ASN A 195 15.00 4.97 -8.56
C ASN A 195 15.91 4.47 -7.43
N ASP A 196 17.20 4.76 -7.49
CA ASP A 196 18.15 4.42 -6.44
C ASP A 196 17.83 5.16 -5.14
N LEU A 197 17.47 6.45 -5.23
CA LEU A 197 17.06 7.23 -4.07
C LEU A 197 15.77 6.67 -3.43
N VAL A 198 14.76 6.38 -4.24
CA VAL A 198 13.50 5.79 -3.74
C VAL A 198 13.74 4.40 -3.16
N THR A 199 14.63 3.62 -3.77
CA THR A 199 15.04 2.30 -3.26
C THR A 199 15.70 2.43 -1.90
N MET A 200 16.69 3.32 -1.77
CA MET A 200 17.33 3.61 -0.48
C MET A 200 16.32 4.08 0.57
N ALA A 201 15.45 5.03 0.22
CA ALA A 201 14.43 5.53 1.11
C ALA A 201 13.48 4.43 1.59
N SER A 202 13.12 3.48 0.72
CA SER A 202 12.25 2.36 1.09
C SER A 202 12.90 1.39 2.07
N ILE A 203 14.21 1.21 1.99
CA ILE A 203 14.98 0.42 2.96
C ILE A 203 15.05 1.16 4.29
N VAL A 204 15.42 2.45 4.27
CA VAL A 204 15.48 3.31 5.48
C VAL A 204 14.13 3.36 6.18
N GLU A 205 13.01 3.46 5.44
CA GLU A 205 11.65 3.45 5.98
C GLU A 205 11.36 2.20 6.80
N ARG A 206 11.87 1.08 6.36
CA ARG A 206 11.61 -0.23 6.99
C ARG A 206 12.59 -0.55 8.12
N GLU A 207 13.73 0.13 8.19
CA GLU A 207 14.74 -0.03 9.24
C GLU A 207 14.50 0.93 10.40
N ALA A 208 14.28 2.21 10.11
CA ALA A 208 14.22 3.24 11.11
C ALA A 208 12.99 3.11 12.01
N ARG A 209 13.20 3.04 13.32
CA ARG A 209 12.15 3.12 14.33
C ARG A 209 11.96 4.54 14.81
N LEU A 210 13.04 5.29 14.95
CA LEU A 210 13.04 6.67 15.40
C LEU A 210 13.27 7.61 14.20
N PRO A 211 12.46 8.66 14.06
CA PRO A 211 12.55 9.57 12.92
C PRO A 211 13.94 10.21 12.76
N GLU A 212 14.61 10.55 13.85
CA GLU A 212 15.91 11.20 13.90
C GLU A 212 17.07 10.33 13.44
N GLU A 213 16.91 9.01 13.43
CA GLU A 213 17.94 8.06 13.01
C GLU A 213 17.97 7.83 11.49
N ARG A 214 16.90 8.19 10.76
CA ARG A 214 16.81 7.97 9.31
C ARG A 214 18.04 8.49 8.53
N PRO A 215 18.52 9.74 8.74
CA PRO A 215 19.69 10.23 8.01
C PRO A 215 20.97 9.46 8.33
N VAL A 216 21.13 8.97 9.57
CA VAL A 216 22.29 8.18 9.99
C VAL A 216 22.25 6.78 9.40
N ILE A 217 21.06 6.13 9.38
CA ILE A 217 20.87 4.82 8.75
C ILE A 217 21.12 4.92 7.23
N ALA A 218 20.62 5.97 6.57
CA ALA A 218 20.91 6.23 5.16
C ALA A 218 22.42 6.36 4.93
N ALA A 219 23.14 7.10 5.80
CA ALA A 219 24.58 7.27 5.73
C ALA A 219 25.34 5.94 5.84
N VAL A 220 24.93 5.05 6.76
CA VAL A 220 25.53 3.71 6.89
C VAL A 220 25.42 2.93 5.59
N TYR A 221 24.25 2.90 4.97
CA TYR A 221 24.03 2.19 3.71
C TYR A 221 24.84 2.81 2.56
N TYR A 222 24.86 4.13 2.41
CA TYR A 222 25.71 4.80 1.42
C TYR A 222 27.21 4.56 1.67
N ASN A 223 27.65 4.52 2.94
CA ASN A 223 29.04 4.19 3.29
C ASN A 223 29.39 2.77 2.87
N ARG A 224 28.48 1.81 3.08
CA ARG A 224 28.63 0.41 2.61
C ARG A 224 28.69 0.34 1.09
N LEU A 225 27.79 1.02 0.37
CA LEU A 225 27.80 1.08 -1.10
C LEU A 225 29.13 1.60 -1.63
N ARG A 226 29.63 2.71 -1.11
CA ARG A 226 30.92 3.30 -1.51
C ARG A 226 32.12 2.38 -1.28
N ARG A 227 32.03 1.49 -0.29
CA ARG A 227 33.08 0.49 0.02
C ARG A 227 32.86 -0.88 -0.68
N GLY A 228 31.84 -1.01 -1.52
CA GLY A 228 31.50 -2.27 -2.18
C GLY A 228 31.08 -3.38 -1.19
N MET A 229 30.62 -3.02 0.00
CA MET A 229 30.09 -3.95 1.00
C MET A 229 28.67 -4.38 0.66
N LEU A 230 28.25 -5.56 1.13
CA LEU A 230 26.87 -6.00 1.12
C LEU A 230 26.03 -5.10 2.03
N LEU A 231 24.80 -4.74 1.61
CA LEU A 231 23.93 -3.92 2.45
C LEU A 231 23.39 -4.71 3.65
N GLN A 232 23.06 -5.99 3.48
CA GLN A 232 22.54 -6.88 4.53
C GLN A 232 21.35 -6.26 5.26
N ALA A 233 20.40 -5.76 4.47
CA ALA A 233 19.19 -5.10 4.94
C ALA A 233 18.03 -6.11 5.06
N ASP A 234 17.56 -6.40 6.27
CA ASP A 234 16.46 -7.33 6.52
C ASP A 234 15.17 -7.03 5.73
N PRO A 235 14.78 -5.75 5.50
CA PRO A 235 13.63 -5.42 4.68
C PRO A 235 13.67 -6.01 3.27
N THR A 236 14.86 -6.14 2.69
CA THR A 236 15.03 -6.71 1.34
C THR A 236 14.75 -8.21 1.31
N ILE A 237 15.06 -8.92 2.40
CA ILE A 237 14.68 -10.33 2.58
C ILE A 237 13.18 -10.47 2.77
N GLN A 238 12.57 -9.64 3.62
CA GLN A 238 11.11 -9.66 3.82
C GLN A 238 10.36 -9.42 2.51
N TYR A 239 10.86 -8.50 1.68
CA TYR A 239 10.30 -8.26 0.34
C TYR A 239 10.49 -9.46 -0.59
N ALA A 240 11.67 -10.05 -0.61
CA ALA A 240 11.98 -11.22 -1.43
C ALA A 240 11.10 -12.44 -1.09
N LEU A 241 10.73 -12.61 0.18
CA LEU A 241 9.80 -13.65 0.65
C LEU A 241 8.35 -13.42 0.17
N GLY A 242 8.00 -12.21 -0.28
CA GLY A 242 6.67 -11.88 -0.78
C GLY A 242 5.56 -11.79 0.28
N HIS A 243 5.89 -11.98 1.55
CA HIS A 243 4.96 -11.86 2.68
C HIS A 243 5.67 -11.36 3.93
N HIS A 244 4.91 -10.69 4.79
CA HIS A 244 5.47 -10.18 6.05
C HIS A 244 5.79 -11.33 7.00
N VAL A 245 7.05 -11.40 7.46
CA VAL A 245 7.48 -12.31 8.52
C VAL A 245 7.80 -11.50 9.78
N GLY A 246 7.38 -11.99 10.93
CA GLY A 246 7.64 -11.30 12.20
C GLY A 246 9.13 -11.22 12.54
N ARG A 247 9.95 -12.13 11.99
CA ARG A 247 11.41 -12.17 12.13
C ARG A 247 12.01 -12.90 10.94
N VAL A 248 13.06 -12.34 10.34
CA VAL A 248 13.90 -13.01 9.36
C VAL A 248 14.73 -14.09 10.07
N LEU A 249 14.70 -15.31 9.55
CA LEU A 249 15.46 -16.45 10.07
C LEU A 249 16.74 -16.64 9.23
N TYR A 250 17.75 -17.30 9.81
CA TYR A 250 19.01 -17.58 9.08
C TYR A 250 18.81 -18.31 7.75
N LYS A 251 17.83 -19.23 7.67
CA LYS A 251 17.48 -19.92 6.43
C LYS A 251 16.95 -18.99 5.34
N ASP A 252 16.31 -17.88 5.73
CA ASP A 252 15.72 -16.92 4.81
C ASP A 252 16.78 -16.02 4.16
N LEU A 253 17.98 -15.89 4.81
CA LEU A 253 19.10 -15.12 4.27
C LEU A 253 19.72 -15.73 3.01
N ALA A 254 19.43 -17.00 2.74
CA ALA A 254 19.92 -17.71 1.54
C ALA A 254 18.91 -17.72 0.38
N ILE A 255 17.80 -16.96 0.48
CA ILE A 255 16.81 -16.92 -0.61
C ILE A 255 17.44 -16.38 -1.89
N GLU A 256 17.28 -17.14 -2.99
CA GLU A 256 17.71 -16.72 -4.32
C GLU A 256 16.75 -15.67 -4.88
N SER A 257 17.11 -14.42 -4.75
CA SER A 257 16.33 -13.28 -5.23
C SER A 257 17.25 -12.12 -5.56
N PRO A 258 17.03 -11.38 -6.64
CA PRO A 258 17.80 -10.18 -6.96
C PRO A 258 17.64 -9.07 -5.90
N TYR A 259 16.63 -9.18 -5.03
CA TYR A 259 16.42 -8.27 -3.90
C TYR A 259 17.25 -8.68 -2.67
N ASN A 260 17.89 -9.85 -2.64
CA ASN A 260 18.63 -10.30 -1.47
C ASN A 260 19.97 -9.57 -1.34
N THR A 261 20.02 -8.55 -0.50
CA THR A 261 21.23 -7.76 -0.22
C THR A 261 22.23 -8.44 0.72
N TYR A 262 21.97 -9.69 1.16
CA TYR A 262 22.95 -10.53 1.86
C TYR A 262 23.85 -11.30 0.92
N ILE A 263 23.42 -11.50 -0.33
CA ILE A 263 24.21 -12.22 -1.35
C ILE A 263 24.58 -11.37 -2.55
N HIS A 264 23.80 -10.31 -2.86
CA HIS A 264 24.07 -9.39 -3.94
C HIS A 264 24.60 -8.06 -3.44
N LYS A 265 25.67 -7.54 -4.08
CA LYS A 265 26.23 -6.21 -3.81
C LYS A 265 25.41 -5.12 -4.48
N GLY A 266 25.43 -3.94 -3.90
CA GLY A 266 24.70 -2.79 -4.44
C GLY A 266 23.28 -2.68 -3.89
N LEU A 267 22.51 -1.75 -4.46
CA LEU A 267 21.07 -1.63 -4.22
C LEU A 267 20.32 -2.77 -4.89
N PRO A 268 19.18 -3.21 -4.34
CA PRO A 268 18.29 -4.12 -5.05
C PRO A 268 17.73 -3.43 -6.31
N PRO A 269 17.09 -4.19 -7.24
CA PRO A 269 16.62 -3.64 -8.52
C PRO A 269 15.62 -2.50 -8.40
N GLY A 270 14.97 -2.37 -7.25
CA GLY A 270 13.99 -1.32 -7.00
C GLY A 270 13.53 -1.26 -5.54
N PRO A 271 12.59 -0.37 -5.23
CA PRO A 271 12.06 -0.18 -3.88
C PRO A 271 11.40 -1.45 -3.32
N VAL A 272 11.40 -1.58 -2.01
CA VAL A 272 10.82 -2.71 -1.26
C VAL A 272 9.56 -2.33 -0.46
N ALA A 273 9.23 -1.04 -0.44
CA ALA A 273 8.07 -0.49 0.25
C ALA A 273 7.83 0.96 -0.21
N SER A 274 6.69 1.52 0.15
CA SER A 274 6.33 2.93 -0.06
C SER A 274 6.94 3.82 1.03
N PRO A 275 7.96 4.62 0.73
CA PRO A 275 8.60 5.50 1.71
C PRO A 275 7.78 6.75 1.98
N GLY A 276 7.82 7.26 3.22
CA GLY A 276 7.33 8.59 3.57
C GLY A 276 8.31 9.71 3.20
N VAL A 277 7.84 10.97 3.33
CA VAL A 277 8.67 12.16 3.03
C VAL A 277 9.94 12.18 3.86
N ALA A 278 9.88 11.76 5.13
CA ALA A 278 11.03 11.78 6.02
C ALA A 278 12.14 10.82 5.57
N SER A 279 11.79 9.64 5.07
CA SER A 279 12.76 8.66 4.55
C SER A 279 13.31 9.07 3.18
N LEU A 280 12.49 9.69 2.31
CA LEU A 280 12.96 10.30 1.06
C LEU A 280 13.96 11.42 1.34
N ALA A 281 13.66 12.30 2.29
CA ALA A 281 14.56 13.38 2.70
C ALA A 281 15.86 12.86 3.31
N ALA A 282 15.80 11.80 4.12
CA ALA A 282 16.98 11.17 4.72
C ALA A 282 17.86 10.48 3.68
N ALA A 283 17.25 9.84 2.67
CA ALA A 283 18.00 9.23 1.57
C ALA A 283 18.63 10.29 0.66
N ALA A 284 17.96 11.44 0.44
CA ALA A 284 18.50 12.56 -0.32
C ALA A 284 19.62 13.31 0.43
N ASN A 285 19.51 13.41 1.76
CA ASN A 285 20.46 14.15 2.61
C ASN A 285 20.94 13.25 3.77
N PRO A 286 21.78 12.23 3.48
CA PRO A 286 22.31 11.37 4.51
C PRO A 286 23.24 12.15 5.46
N ALA A 287 23.27 11.76 6.73
CA ALA A 287 24.17 12.36 7.71
C ALA A 287 25.64 12.17 7.30
N ASN A 288 26.48 13.18 7.58
CA ASN A 288 27.91 13.06 7.33
C ASN A 288 28.61 12.35 8.50
N VAL A 289 28.53 11.02 8.55
CA VAL A 289 29.06 10.17 9.61
C VAL A 289 29.83 8.97 9.02
N PRO A 290 30.86 8.44 9.71
CA PRO A 290 31.69 7.37 9.19
C PRO A 290 31.18 5.95 9.47
N TYR A 291 29.98 5.80 10.04
CA TYR A 291 29.47 4.52 10.50
C TYR A 291 29.23 3.53 9.36
N LEU A 292 29.44 2.24 9.64
CA LEU A 292 29.25 1.12 8.73
C LEU A 292 28.27 0.07 9.28
N TYR A 293 28.01 0.11 10.57
CA TYR A 293 27.21 -0.89 11.30
C TYR A 293 26.25 -0.18 12.25
N PHE A 294 25.10 -0.80 12.45
CA PHE A 294 24.18 -0.43 13.50
C PHE A 294 23.49 -1.66 14.08
N VAL A 295 23.04 -1.59 15.30
CA VAL A 295 22.28 -2.64 15.99
C VAL A 295 21.21 -1.99 16.83
N ALA A 296 19.98 -2.54 16.79
CA ALA A 296 18.86 -2.04 17.58
C ALA A 296 19.08 -2.37 19.08
N SER A 297 18.97 -1.35 19.92
CA SER A 297 18.96 -1.44 21.37
C SER A 297 17.55 -1.73 21.90
N LYS A 298 17.40 -2.00 23.21
CA LYS A 298 16.12 -2.36 23.83
C LYS A 298 15.12 -1.22 23.89
N ASP A 299 15.63 -0.01 24.03
CA ASP A 299 14.85 1.24 24.10
C ASP A 299 14.34 1.72 22.75
N GLY A 300 14.70 0.99 21.66
CA GLY A 300 14.29 1.31 20.30
C GLY A 300 15.28 2.13 19.51
N HIS A 301 16.34 2.67 20.15
CA HIS A 301 17.44 3.34 19.48
C HIS A 301 18.36 2.35 18.77
N HIS A 302 19.14 2.85 17.79
CA HIS A 302 20.24 2.11 17.20
C HIS A 302 21.58 2.59 17.74
N GLU A 303 22.46 1.63 18.02
CA GLU A 303 23.85 1.91 18.30
C GLU A 303 24.66 1.81 17.01
N PHE A 304 25.33 2.91 16.61
CA PHE A 304 26.10 3.02 15.37
C PHE A 304 27.60 2.77 15.64
N ARG A 305 28.27 2.03 14.75
CA ARG A 305 29.67 1.64 14.89
C ARG A 305 30.41 1.75 13.56
N MET A 306 31.74 1.99 13.66
CA MET A 306 32.60 2.10 12.48
C MET A 306 33.20 0.76 12.06
N THR A 307 33.45 -0.13 13.01
CA THR A 307 34.15 -1.41 12.79
C THR A 307 33.26 -2.60 13.13
N LEU A 308 33.57 -3.75 12.54
CA LEU A 308 32.89 -5.01 12.83
C LEU A 308 33.09 -5.48 14.27
N ASP A 309 34.30 -5.23 14.84
CA ASP A 309 34.62 -5.63 16.21
C ASP A 309 33.81 -4.84 17.24
N GLU A 310 33.70 -3.51 17.04
CA GLU A 310 32.82 -2.67 17.84
C GLU A 310 31.35 -3.10 17.75
N HIS A 311 30.87 -3.40 16.53
CA HIS A 311 29.53 -3.87 16.31
C HIS A 311 29.27 -5.23 17.00
N THR A 312 30.20 -6.18 16.85
CA THR A 312 30.08 -7.51 17.46
C THR A 312 30.05 -7.39 18.99
N THR A 313 30.84 -6.49 19.56
CA THR A 313 30.86 -6.20 20.99
C THR A 313 29.53 -5.60 21.44
N ALA A 314 28.99 -4.59 20.73
CA ALA A 314 27.68 -4.02 21.01
C ALA A 314 26.57 -5.06 20.95
N VAL A 315 26.55 -5.92 19.93
CA VAL A 315 25.58 -7.01 19.81
C VAL A 315 25.64 -7.97 21.00
N ARG A 316 26.84 -8.33 21.47
CA ARG A 316 27.01 -9.20 22.66
C ARG A 316 26.46 -8.52 23.92
N GLN A 317 26.78 -7.26 24.13
CA GLN A 317 26.32 -6.48 25.29
C GLN A 317 24.79 -6.35 25.30
N ILE A 318 24.18 -5.96 24.16
CA ILE A 318 22.74 -5.83 24.04
C ILE A 318 22.05 -7.19 24.29
N ARG A 319 22.58 -8.30 23.72
CA ARG A 319 22.02 -9.65 23.94
C ARG A 319 22.13 -10.09 25.40
N ALA A 320 23.23 -9.80 26.09
CA ALA A 320 23.42 -10.13 27.51
C ALA A 320 22.40 -9.44 28.43
N THR A 321 21.92 -8.25 28.01
CA THR A 321 20.89 -7.52 28.75
C THR A 321 19.45 -7.87 28.35
N MET A 322 19.25 -8.68 27.31
CA MET A 322 17.90 -9.13 26.94
C MET A 322 17.41 -10.24 27.89
N PRO A 323 16.17 -10.17 28.40
CA PRO A 323 15.61 -11.26 29.17
C PRO A 323 15.61 -12.52 28.33
N VAL A 324 16.19 -13.60 28.84
CA VAL A 324 16.11 -14.92 28.25
C VAL A 324 14.63 -15.30 28.18
N LYS A 325 14.06 -15.35 26.99
CA LYS A 325 12.70 -15.84 26.80
C LYS A 325 12.74 -17.32 27.22
N LYS A 326 12.34 -17.64 28.47
CA LYS A 326 12.20 -19.02 28.90
C LYS A 326 11.32 -19.72 27.85
N PRO A 327 11.72 -20.90 27.34
CA PRO A 327 10.84 -21.68 26.48
C PRO A 327 9.54 -21.89 27.26
N ALA A 328 8.40 -21.68 26.57
CA ALA A 328 7.11 -21.97 27.16
C ALA A 328 7.16 -23.40 27.72
N PRO A 329 6.66 -23.67 28.94
CA PRO A 329 6.66 -24.99 29.49
C PRO A 329 5.96 -25.89 28.45
N ARG A 330 6.71 -26.91 27.99
CA ARG A 330 6.19 -27.94 27.13
C ARG A 330 5.10 -28.61 27.97
N MET A 331 3.83 -28.29 27.72
CA MET A 331 2.73 -29.05 28.30
C MET A 331 2.97 -30.50 27.89
N LEU A 332 3.50 -31.29 28.83
CA LEU A 332 3.46 -32.70 28.73
C LEU A 332 1.97 -33.08 28.62
N ALA A 333 1.57 -33.50 27.43
CA ALA A 333 0.31 -34.16 27.25
C ALA A 333 0.31 -35.31 28.24
N MET A 334 -0.42 -35.16 29.35
CA MET A 334 -0.72 -36.24 30.22
C MET A 334 -1.44 -37.28 29.38
N ALA A 335 -0.72 -38.38 29.08
CA ALA A 335 -1.31 -39.55 28.51
C ALA A 335 -2.39 -39.99 29.51
N SER A 336 -3.64 -39.81 29.14
CA SER A 336 -4.79 -40.37 29.82
C SER A 336 -4.64 -41.89 29.76
N THR A 337 -4.27 -42.46 30.87
CA THR A 337 -4.32 -43.90 31.14
C THR A 337 -5.76 -44.37 30.89
N PRO A 338 -6.03 -45.39 30.08
CA PRO A 338 -7.37 -45.91 29.95
C PRO A 338 -7.74 -46.65 31.27
N GLY A 339 -8.68 -46.06 31.98
CA GLY A 339 -9.31 -46.69 33.15
C GLY A 339 -9.95 -48.01 32.75
N ARG A 340 -9.48 -49.04 33.42
CA ARG A 340 -10.03 -50.41 33.45
C ARG A 340 -11.40 -50.36 34.11
N SER A 341 -12.49 -50.46 33.38
CA SER A 341 -13.80 -50.72 33.91
C SER A 341 -14.16 -52.19 33.67
N GLU A 342 -14.57 -52.78 34.76
CA GLU A 342 -14.96 -54.17 34.94
C GLU A 342 -16.14 -54.62 34.09
N ALA A 343 -16.15 -55.91 33.91
CA ALA A 343 -17.05 -56.73 33.17
C ALA A 343 -18.54 -56.60 33.54
N SER A 344 -19.41 -56.74 32.59
CA SER A 344 -20.62 -57.50 32.61
C SER A 344 -20.98 -58.02 31.24
N ARG A 345 -21.18 -59.34 31.20
CA ARG A 345 -21.44 -60.28 30.12
C ARG A 345 -22.95 -60.34 29.81
N PRO A 346 -23.45 -61.16 28.87
CA PRO A 346 -23.87 -60.70 27.53
C PRO A 346 -25.36 -61.02 27.28
N THR A 347 -25.91 -60.45 26.21
CA THR A 347 -27.07 -61.04 25.56
C THR A 347 -26.90 -61.03 24.02
N ARG A 348 -26.98 -62.22 23.52
CA ARG A 348 -26.96 -62.75 22.17
C ARG A 348 -28.33 -62.59 21.52
N ILE A 349 -28.40 -62.06 20.28
CA ILE A 349 -29.36 -62.44 19.21
C ILE A 349 -28.74 -61.93 17.91
N SER A 350 -28.25 -62.72 17.10
CA SER A 350 -28.60 -63.52 15.94
C SER A 350 -29.04 -62.71 14.67
N SER A 351 -28.26 -63.05 13.63
CA SER A 351 -28.61 -63.09 12.18
C SER A 351 -28.67 -61.76 11.40
N ARG A 352 -27.95 -61.49 10.34
CA ARG A 352 -27.94 -62.21 9.04
C ARG A 352 -27.05 -61.44 8.09
N ALA A 353 -26.04 -62.02 7.51
CA ALA A 353 -25.47 -61.68 6.22
C ALA A 353 -26.32 -62.37 5.11
N PRO A 354 -26.17 -62.16 3.84
CA PRO A 354 -24.97 -61.77 3.09
C PRO A 354 -25.26 -60.76 1.93
N SER A 355 -24.32 -60.21 1.23
CA SER A 355 -23.84 -60.73 -0.05
C SER A 355 -22.83 -59.80 -0.72
N LYS A 356 -21.88 -60.42 -1.31
CA LYS A 356 -20.78 -59.93 -2.17
C LYS A 356 -21.29 -59.33 -3.47
N THR A 357 -20.64 -58.30 -3.97
CA THR A 357 -20.31 -58.28 -5.40
C THR A 357 -19.04 -57.46 -5.63
N ALA A 358 -18.03 -58.14 -6.11
CA ALA A 358 -16.79 -57.62 -6.65
C ALA A 358 -16.96 -57.42 -8.15
N VAL A 359 -16.40 -56.34 -8.70
CA VAL A 359 -15.92 -56.27 -10.08
C VAL A 359 -14.83 -55.19 -10.14
N LYS A 360 -13.57 -55.61 -10.23
CA LYS A 360 -12.60 -55.65 -11.31
C LYS A 360 -12.06 -54.30 -11.78
N THR A 361 -10.82 -54.05 -11.38
CA THR A 361 -9.59 -53.69 -12.13
C THR A 361 -9.73 -53.39 -13.64
N ALA A 362 -9.16 -52.28 -14.08
CA ALA A 362 -8.43 -52.22 -15.32
C ALA A 362 -7.35 -51.10 -15.26
N SER A 363 -6.13 -51.56 -15.17
CA SER A 363 -4.89 -50.85 -15.52
C SER A 363 -4.66 -50.87 -17.03
N LYS A 364 -4.15 -49.77 -17.57
CA LYS A 364 -3.34 -49.72 -18.81
C LYS A 364 -2.61 -48.39 -18.81
N SER A 365 -1.31 -48.30 -18.51
CA SER A 365 -0.10 -48.54 -19.27
C SER A 365 0.11 -47.60 -20.47
N ILE A 366 1.10 -46.70 -20.28
CA ILE A 366 2.31 -46.42 -21.10
C ILE A 366 2.11 -46.04 -22.56
N SER A 367 2.56 -44.83 -22.92
CA SER A 367 3.50 -44.66 -24.05
C SER A 367 4.11 -43.24 -24.08
N LYS A 368 5.43 -43.18 -23.96
CA LYS A 368 6.39 -42.25 -24.60
C LYS A 368 6.97 -43.02 -25.80
N PRO A 369 7.75 -42.43 -26.74
CA PRO A 369 8.07 -41.07 -27.14
C PRO A 369 8.09 -40.90 -28.68
N ALA A 370 8.32 -39.70 -29.19
CA ALA A 370 9.03 -39.55 -30.47
C ALA A 370 9.77 -38.21 -30.57
N LYS A 371 11.09 -38.35 -30.74
CA LYS A 371 12.03 -37.35 -31.24
C LYS A 371 11.81 -37.14 -32.73
N SER A 372 11.94 -35.95 -33.27
CA SER A 372 12.51 -35.73 -34.59
C SER A 372 13.20 -34.38 -34.69
N THR A 373 14.46 -34.45 -35.04
CA THR A 373 15.43 -33.41 -35.37
C THR A 373 15.25 -32.99 -36.85
N PRO A 374 16.12 -32.12 -37.40
CA PRO A 374 15.78 -30.82 -37.98
C PRO A 374 15.93 -30.81 -39.50
N ASN A 375 15.44 -29.80 -40.17
CA ASN A 375 15.81 -29.59 -41.56
C ASN A 375 16.33 -28.16 -41.79
N LYS A 376 17.51 -28.12 -42.43
CA LYS A 376 18.27 -27.00 -42.98
C LYS A 376 17.73 -26.62 -44.35
N SER A 377 18.07 -25.44 -44.74
CA SER A 377 18.27 -24.84 -46.07
C SER A 377 17.31 -23.69 -46.32
N GLY A 378 17.70 -22.56 -46.82
CA GLY A 378 18.86 -22.12 -47.59
C GLY A 378 18.79 -20.62 -47.80
N SER A 379 19.93 -20.08 -47.89
CA SER A 379 20.50 -18.93 -48.58
C SER A 379 19.64 -18.13 -49.58
N HIS A 380 19.81 -16.81 -49.57
CA HIS A 380 20.28 -15.93 -50.66
C HIS A 380 20.30 -14.49 -50.18
N THR A 381 21.43 -13.91 -49.99
CA THR A 381 22.29 -13.01 -50.80
C THR A 381 21.66 -11.72 -51.33
N SER A 382 22.44 -10.71 -51.03
CA SER A 382 22.78 -9.49 -51.80
C SER A 382 21.84 -8.28 -51.57
N SER A 383 22.26 -7.06 -51.47
CA SER A 383 23.45 -6.34 -51.91
C SER A 383 23.25 -4.84 -51.60
N THR A 384 24.28 -4.21 -51.06
CA THR A 384 24.87 -2.93 -51.42
C THR A 384 23.98 -1.68 -51.70
N LYS A 385 24.26 -0.55 -51.02
CA LYS A 385 24.94 0.69 -51.45
C LYS A 385 24.49 1.86 -50.56
N LYS A 386 25.38 2.46 -49.85
CA LYS A 386 26.28 3.62 -50.06
C LYS A 386 25.59 5.02 -50.11
N ARG A 387 26.21 5.89 -49.30
CA ARG A 387 26.43 7.35 -49.48
C ARG A 387 25.26 8.29 -49.06
N ALA A 388 25.45 9.44 -48.41
CA ALA A 388 26.54 10.37 -48.12
C ALA A 388 26.00 11.34 -47.08
N SER A 389 26.75 11.72 -46.07
CA SER A 389 27.50 12.99 -45.93
C SER A 389 26.72 14.27 -46.28
N SER A 390 26.44 15.08 -45.29
CA SER A 390 26.72 16.51 -45.31
C SER A 390 26.76 17.10 -43.91
N ARG A 391 27.93 17.62 -43.58
CA ARG A 391 28.24 18.62 -42.56
C ARG A 391 27.52 19.94 -42.90
N THR A 392 27.04 20.62 -41.90
CA THR A 392 27.09 22.09 -41.90
C THR A 392 27.26 22.61 -40.49
N THR A 393 28.38 23.20 -40.27
CA THR A 393 28.82 24.11 -39.20
C THR A 393 28.14 25.46 -39.37
N VAL A 394 28.07 26.25 -38.27
CA VAL A 394 28.26 27.70 -38.15
C VAL A 394 27.30 28.25 -37.07
N THR A 395 27.80 28.68 -35.95
CA THR A 395 28.35 29.90 -35.38
C THR A 395 27.34 30.79 -34.66
N SER A 396 27.67 30.96 -33.38
CA SER A 396 27.53 32.13 -32.45
C SER A 396 26.55 33.28 -32.74
N ARG A 397 25.71 33.54 -31.77
CA ARG A 397 25.76 34.81 -31.02
C ARG A 397 25.14 34.64 -29.63
#